data_bc6cc9964e5bbc25a74476c1e23fa198
#
_entry.id   bc6cc9964e5bbc25a74476c1e23fa198
#
_cell.length_a   1.000
_cell.length_b   1.000
_cell.length_c   1.000
_cell.angle_alpha   90.00
_cell.angle_beta   90.00
_cell.angle_gamma   90.00
#
_symmetry.space_group_name_H-M   'P 1'
#
loop_
_entity.id
_entity.type
_entity.pdbx_description
1 polymer ?
#
loop_
_entity_poly.entity_id
_entity_poly.type
_entity_poly.pdbx_seq_one_letter_code
_entity_poly.pdbx_strand_id
1 'polypeptide(L)' 'MDRTVAHLNIEHYTRLLETETDQEKRKLLQRLLKEEETKLEKAKAAQKQRPTG' A
#
# COMPACT_ATOMS: atom_id res chain seq x y z
N MET A 1 -7.46 10.31 -2.83
CA MET A 1 -6.99 9.38 -1.83
C MET A 1 -5.79 9.96 -1.09
N ASP A 2 -5.77 9.77 0.21
CA ASP A 2 -4.70 10.31 1.04
C ASP A 2 -3.50 9.38 1.02
N ARG A 3 -2.37 9.88 0.53
CA ARG A 3 -1.13 9.09 0.47
C ARG A 3 -0.62 8.72 1.85
N THR A 4 -0.91 9.55 2.84
CA THR A 4 -0.49 9.28 4.21
C THR A 4 -1.11 7.98 4.71
N VAL A 5 -2.40 7.78 4.44
CA VAL A 5 -3.08 6.55 4.84
C VAL A 5 -2.46 5.34 4.13
N ALA A 6 -2.17 5.48 2.84
CA ALA A 6 -1.56 4.39 2.09
C ALA A 6 -0.19 4.02 2.67
N HIS A 7 0.63 5.02 2.99
CA HIS A 7 1.94 4.77 3.61
C HIS A 7 1.82 4.08 4.95
N LEU A 8 0.88 4.50 5.77
CA LEU A 8 0.68 3.89 7.08
C LEU A 8 0.23 2.44 6.94
N ASN A 9 -0.64 2.16 5.98
CA ASN A 9 -1.10 0.80 5.75
C ASN A 9 0.03 -0.09 5.25
N ILE A 10 0.86 0.41 4.35
CA ILE A 10 2.01 -0.33 3.83
C ILE A 10 2.94 -0.69 4.97
N GLU A 11 3.26 0.26 5.82
CA GLU A 11 4.13 0.02 6.96
C GLU A 11 3.52 -1.00 7.91
N HIS A 12 2.23 -0.86 8.19
CA HIS A 12 1.53 -1.75 9.09
C HIS A 12 1.53 -3.19 8.57
N TYR A 13 1.18 -3.37 7.29
CA TYR A 13 1.16 -4.72 6.70
C TYR A 13 2.54 -5.33 6.61
N THR A 14 3.56 -4.52 6.33
CA THR A 14 4.92 -4.99 6.28
C THR A 14 5.36 -5.55 7.63
N ARG A 15 5.03 -4.84 8.70
CA ARG A 15 5.35 -5.30 10.06
C ARG A 15 4.62 -6.58 10.40
N LEU A 16 3.34 -6.66 10.03
CA LEU A 16 2.57 -7.88 10.28
C LEU A 16 3.17 -9.08 9.55
N LEU A 17 3.65 -8.87 8.32
CA LEU A 17 4.29 -9.94 7.57
C LEU A 17 5.57 -10.45 8.23
N GLU A 18 6.29 -9.58 8.91
CA GLU A 18 7.54 -9.97 9.57
C GLU A 18 7.32 -11.02 10.66
N THR A 19 6.17 -10.98 11.30
CA THR A 19 5.88 -11.86 12.43
C THR A 19 4.84 -12.93 12.12
N GLU A 20 4.15 -12.81 10.99
CA GLU A 20 3.08 -13.76 10.66
C GLU A 20 3.66 -15.06 10.14
N THR A 21 3.26 -16.17 10.76
CA THR A 21 3.73 -17.50 10.39
C THR A 21 2.70 -18.31 9.60
N ASP A 22 1.43 -17.89 9.65
CA ASP A 22 0.36 -18.57 8.93
C ASP A 22 0.43 -18.21 7.44
N GLN A 23 0.59 -19.23 6.60
CA GLN A 23 0.73 -19.02 5.16
C GLN A 23 -0.44 -18.30 4.53
N GLU A 24 -1.65 -18.64 4.93
CA GLU A 24 -2.84 -18.01 4.36
C GLU A 24 -2.92 -16.54 4.75
N LYS A 25 -2.61 -16.23 5.99
CA LYS A 25 -2.59 -14.85 6.45
C LYS A 25 -1.48 -14.06 5.75
N ARG A 26 -0.33 -14.70 5.53
CA ARG A 26 0.76 -14.06 4.81
C ARG A 26 0.33 -13.69 3.39
N LYS A 27 -0.37 -14.60 2.71
CA LYS A 27 -0.85 -14.34 1.36
C LYS A 27 -1.83 -13.17 1.35
N LEU A 28 -2.73 -13.14 2.33
CA LEU A 28 -3.68 -12.04 2.43
C LEU A 28 -2.97 -10.72 2.66
N LEU A 29 -2.01 -10.70 3.58
CA LEU A 29 -1.25 -9.48 3.88
C LEU A 29 -0.47 -9.01 2.65
N GLN A 30 0.12 -9.95 1.91
CA GLN A 30 0.85 -9.59 0.69
C GLN A 30 -0.07 -8.97 -0.35
N ARG A 31 -1.29 -9.51 -0.47
CA ARG A 31 -2.28 -8.95 -1.39
C ARG A 31 -2.67 -7.54 -0.96
N LEU A 32 -2.97 -7.36 0.33
CA LEU A 32 -3.36 -6.06 0.85
C LEU A 32 -2.24 -5.05 0.68
N LEU A 33 -1.01 -5.47 0.93
CA LEU A 33 0.15 -4.62 0.75
C LEU A 33 0.27 -4.16 -0.70
N LYS A 34 0.14 -5.09 -1.62
CA LYS A 34 0.21 -4.77 -3.04
C LYS A 34 -0.90 -3.81 -3.46
N GLU A 35 -2.11 -4.00 -2.93
CA GLU A 35 -3.22 -3.10 -3.23
C GLU A 35 -2.92 -1.69 -2.76
N GLU A 36 -2.35 -1.55 -1.56
CA GLU A 36 -2.01 -0.22 -1.05
C GLU A 36 -0.89 0.42 -1.87
N GLU A 37 0.08 -0.37 -2.29
CA GLU A 37 1.15 0.13 -3.16
C GLU A 37 0.60 0.61 -4.50
N THR A 38 -0.35 -0.12 -5.04
CA THR A 38 -0.99 0.27 -6.30
C THR A 38 -1.76 1.57 -6.14
N LYS A 39 -2.49 1.71 -5.03
CA LYS A 39 -3.21 2.94 -4.76
C LYS A 39 -2.26 4.12 -4.63
N LEU A 40 -1.14 3.91 -3.97
CA LEU A 40 -0.14 4.95 -3.80
C LEU A 40 0.44 5.36 -5.16
N GLU A 41 0.74 4.39 -6.00
CA GLU A 41 1.26 4.67 -7.35
C GLU A 41 0.27 5.47 -8.18
N LYS A 42 -1.01 5.11 -8.11
CA LYS A 42 -2.05 5.84 -8.82
C LYS A 42 -2.19 7.26 -8.31
N ALA A 43 -2.09 7.45 -7.02
CA ALA A 43 -2.16 8.78 -6.43
C ALA A 43 -0.98 9.65 -6.91
N LYS A 44 0.21 9.07 -6.97
CA LYS A 44 1.38 9.77 -7.46
C LYS A 44 1.24 10.11 -8.94
N ALA A 45 0.75 9.15 -9.73
CA ALA A 45 0.56 9.37 -11.17
C ALA A 45 -0.46 10.46 -11.42
N ALA A 46 -1.54 10.46 -10.65
CA ALA A 46 -2.57 11.50 -10.78
C ALA A 46 -2.00 12.87 -10.48
N GLN A 47 -1.12 12.97 -9.50
CA GLN A 47 -0.48 14.24 -9.18
C GLN A 47 0.45 14.70 -10.28
N LYS A 48 1.19 13.77 -10.88
CA LYS A 48 2.11 14.09 -11.98
C LYS A 48 1.37 14.55 -13.22
N GLN A 49 0.19 13.98 -13.46
CA GLN A 49 -0.61 14.31 -14.62
C GLN A 49 -1.39 15.60 -14.45
N ARG A 50 -1.37 16.15 -13.27
CA ARG A 50 -2.10 17.35 -12.99
C ARG A 50 -1.51 18.50 -13.77
N PRO A 51 -2.32 19.20 -14.54
CA PRO A 51 -1.80 20.38 -15.26
C PRO A 51 -1.37 21.40 -14.21
N THR A 52 -0.13 21.75 -14.29
CA THR A 52 0.39 22.80 -13.44
C THR A 52 0.08 24.09 -14.15
N GLY A 53 -0.99 24.58 -13.83
CA GLY A 53 -1.50 25.80 -14.50
C GLY A 53 -0.52 26.78 -14.68
#